data_47aebfbe0c21a96b73ea7aead68562d5
#
_entry.id   47aebfbe0c21a96b73ea7aead68562d5
#
_cell.length_a   1.000
_cell.length_b   1.000
_cell.length_c   1.000
_cell.angle_alpha   90.00
_cell.angle_beta   90.00
_cell.angle_gamma   90.00
#
_symmetry.space_group_name_H-M   'P 1'
#
loop_
_entity.id
_entity.type
_entity.pdbx_description
1 polymer ?
#
loop_
_entity_poly.entity_id
_entity_poly.type
_entity_poly.pdbx_seq_one_letter_code
_entity_poly.pdbx_strand_id
1 'polypeptide(L)'
;MSIWAGIDVSKDRLDVHLRPSLIVLKATGGFETTVAAALADAGLPIAVVNPRQIRDFARALGTLVKTDAIDAKVIAILAEKIRPPAQPVASQDAQRLAELVARRRQIVEMIGMEANRRKRAADKRLVKKIDRHLAFLEKELARVDADMDEGVRASPAWRDTEDLLTSVPGIGPVTARTLIAELPELGRLDRRKLAALVGVAPFNRGSGRINDFHLADPRPHDQDRRG
;
A
#
# COMPACT_ATOMS: atom_id res chain seq x y z
N MET A 1 -24.36 1.39 -25.31
CA MET A 1 -24.30 0.07 -24.62
C MET A 1 -23.16 0.11 -23.62
N SER A 2 -23.45 -0.14 -22.34
CA SER A 2 -22.38 -0.19 -21.31
C SER A 2 -21.82 -1.62 -21.26
N ILE A 3 -20.49 -1.86 -21.44
CA ILE A 3 -19.84 -3.17 -21.33
C ILE A 3 -19.09 -3.19 -19.98
N TRP A 4 -19.17 -4.20 -19.16
CA TRP A 4 -18.45 -4.38 -17.89
C TRP A 4 -17.43 -5.51 -18.06
N ALA A 5 -16.20 -5.34 -17.58
CA ALA A 5 -15.22 -6.39 -17.60
C ALA A 5 -14.80 -6.77 -16.18
N GLY A 6 -14.90 -8.05 -15.87
CA GLY A 6 -14.30 -8.65 -14.67
C GLY A 6 -13.05 -9.42 -15.09
N ILE A 7 -11.93 -9.15 -14.43
CA ILE A 7 -10.66 -9.81 -14.71
C ILE A 7 -10.13 -10.40 -13.41
N ASP A 8 -9.89 -11.71 -13.41
CA ASP A 8 -9.12 -12.39 -12.38
C ASP A 8 -7.70 -12.65 -12.90
N VAL A 9 -6.70 -12.16 -12.17
CA VAL A 9 -5.29 -12.24 -12.56
C VAL A 9 -4.57 -13.19 -11.62
N SER A 10 -3.95 -14.21 -12.16
CA SER A 10 -3.01 -15.08 -11.46
C SER A 10 -1.61 -14.95 -12.08
N LYS A 11 -0.61 -15.65 -11.51
CA LYS A 11 0.78 -15.56 -11.97
C LYS A 11 0.95 -15.87 -13.47
N ASP A 12 0.19 -16.84 -13.98
CA ASP A 12 0.38 -17.40 -15.34
C ASP A 12 -0.90 -17.36 -16.20
N ARG A 13 -2.01 -16.81 -15.70
CA ARG A 13 -3.32 -16.81 -16.38
C ARG A 13 -4.11 -15.54 -16.12
N LEU A 14 -4.88 -15.16 -17.13
CA LEU A 14 -5.81 -14.05 -17.12
C LEU A 14 -7.21 -14.57 -17.53
N ASP A 15 -8.15 -14.61 -16.58
CA ASP A 15 -9.53 -14.97 -16.85
C ASP A 15 -10.38 -13.71 -16.99
N VAL A 16 -11.00 -13.49 -18.17
CA VAL A 16 -11.70 -12.26 -18.52
C VAL A 16 -13.18 -12.54 -18.80
N HIS A 17 -14.06 -11.75 -18.18
CA HIS A 17 -15.48 -11.73 -18.49
C HIS A 17 -15.93 -10.31 -18.85
N LEU A 18 -16.42 -10.10 -20.09
CA LEU A 18 -16.65 -8.77 -20.67
C LEU A 18 -18.09 -8.28 -20.52
N ARG A 19 -18.24 -7.04 -20.00
CA ARG A 19 -19.45 -6.19 -20.08
C ARG A 19 -19.04 -4.71 -19.90
N PRO A 20 -19.07 -3.79 -20.90
CA PRO A 20 -18.33 -2.54 -20.82
C PRO A 20 -18.98 -1.35 -20.11
N SER A 21 -18.23 -0.73 -19.24
CA SER A 21 -18.01 0.69 -18.90
C SER A 21 -17.00 0.84 -17.77
N LEU A 22 -16.67 -0.22 -17.04
CA LEU A 22 -15.73 -0.22 -15.94
C LEU A 22 -15.03 -1.58 -15.90
N ILE A 23 -13.72 -1.57 -15.81
CA ILE A 23 -12.92 -2.78 -15.59
C ILE A 23 -12.70 -2.92 -14.09
N VAL A 24 -13.12 -4.05 -13.54
CA VAL A 24 -12.92 -4.35 -12.12
C VAL A 24 -11.92 -5.47 -11.99
N LEU A 25 -10.86 -5.22 -11.23
CA LEU A 25 -9.80 -6.16 -10.90
C LEU A 25 -9.92 -6.58 -9.44
N LYS A 26 -9.63 -7.85 -9.16
CA LYS A 26 -9.46 -8.36 -7.80
C LYS A 26 -8.03 -8.08 -7.34
N ALA A 27 -7.85 -7.47 -6.17
CA ALA A 27 -6.53 -7.36 -5.56
C ALA A 27 -5.98 -8.75 -5.23
N THR A 28 -4.80 -9.10 -5.78
CA THR A 28 -4.17 -10.43 -5.69
C THR A 28 -2.74 -10.37 -5.15
N GLY A 29 -2.47 -9.39 -4.28
CA GLY A 29 -1.16 -9.23 -3.65
C GLY A 29 -0.09 -8.63 -4.57
N GLY A 30 -0.51 -7.87 -5.60
CA GLY A 30 0.36 -7.11 -6.49
C GLY A 30 0.37 -7.60 -7.94
N PHE A 31 -0.13 -8.80 -8.25
CA PHE A 31 -0.19 -9.29 -9.65
C PHE A 31 -1.14 -8.47 -10.53
N GLU A 32 -2.17 -7.86 -9.92
CA GLU A 32 -3.12 -6.96 -10.59
C GLU A 32 -2.50 -5.63 -11.03
N THR A 33 -1.41 -5.19 -10.40
CA THR A 33 -0.85 -3.84 -10.59
C THR A 33 -0.35 -3.61 -12.01
N THR A 34 0.35 -4.59 -12.60
CA THR A 34 0.86 -4.51 -13.98
C THR A 34 -0.27 -4.42 -15.00
N VAL A 35 -1.32 -5.24 -14.81
CA VAL A 35 -2.50 -5.24 -15.70
C VAL A 35 -3.29 -3.94 -15.53
N ALA A 36 -3.46 -3.49 -14.28
CA ALA A 36 -4.14 -2.23 -13.99
C ALA A 36 -3.42 -1.03 -14.64
N ALA A 37 -2.08 -0.97 -14.54
CA ALA A 37 -1.29 0.08 -15.17
C ALA A 37 -1.46 0.08 -16.71
N ALA A 38 -1.31 -1.07 -17.35
CA ALA A 38 -1.46 -1.18 -18.80
C ALA A 38 -2.86 -0.77 -19.30
N LEU A 39 -3.90 -1.12 -18.54
CA LEU A 39 -5.29 -0.73 -18.85
C LEU A 39 -5.52 0.76 -18.61
N ALA A 40 -4.92 1.34 -17.57
CA ALA A 40 -4.99 2.77 -17.29
C ALA A 40 -4.29 3.59 -18.36
N ASP A 41 -3.12 3.15 -18.82
CA ASP A 41 -2.37 3.77 -19.92
C ASP A 41 -3.19 3.75 -21.24
N ALA A 42 -4.03 2.73 -21.40
CA ALA A 42 -5.01 2.66 -22.51
C ALA A 42 -6.25 3.54 -22.30
N GLY A 43 -6.31 4.33 -21.23
CA GLY A 43 -7.43 5.25 -20.92
C GLY A 43 -8.70 4.58 -20.44
N LEU A 44 -8.63 3.33 -19.97
CA LEU A 44 -9.79 2.56 -19.53
C LEU A 44 -10.11 2.83 -18.05
N PRO A 45 -11.39 3.00 -17.67
CA PRO A 45 -11.76 3.18 -16.27
C PRO A 45 -11.62 1.88 -15.48
N ILE A 46 -10.86 1.93 -14.38
CA ILE A 46 -10.49 0.75 -13.59
C ILE A 46 -10.88 0.94 -12.13
N ALA A 47 -11.36 -0.13 -11.51
CA ALA A 47 -11.52 -0.23 -10.07
C ALA A 47 -10.86 -1.52 -9.54
N VAL A 48 -10.00 -1.38 -8.53
CA VAL A 48 -9.41 -2.53 -7.83
C VAL A 48 -10.22 -2.79 -6.57
N VAL A 49 -10.76 -4.02 -6.42
CA VAL A 49 -11.69 -4.39 -5.35
C VAL A 49 -11.06 -5.41 -4.42
N ASN A 50 -11.32 -5.23 -3.12
CA ASN A 50 -10.82 -6.15 -2.09
C ASN A 50 -11.41 -7.57 -2.29
N PRO A 51 -10.59 -8.63 -2.22
CA PRO A 51 -11.05 -10.03 -2.34
C PRO A 51 -12.15 -10.42 -1.34
N ARG A 52 -12.21 -9.77 -0.16
CA ARG A 52 -13.30 -10.01 0.81
C ARG A 52 -14.65 -9.55 0.28
N GLN A 53 -14.71 -8.36 -0.33
CA GLN A 53 -15.93 -7.84 -0.92
C GLN A 53 -16.47 -8.75 -2.04
N ILE A 54 -15.57 -9.27 -2.89
CA ILE A 54 -15.93 -10.21 -3.95
C ILE A 54 -16.48 -11.51 -3.36
N ARG A 55 -15.85 -12.05 -2.31
CA ARG A 55 -16.34 -13.27 -1.65
C ARG A 55 -17.68 -13.08 -0.96
N ASP A 56 -17.88 -11.96 -0.30
CA ASP A 56 -19.15 -11.66 0.39
C ASP A 56 -20.27 -11.45 -0.63
N PHE A 57 -19.97 -10.82 -1.76
CA PHE A 57 -20.89 -10.66 -2.87
C PHE A 57 -21.21 -12.01 -3.54
N ALA A 58 -20.24 -12.89 -3.76
CA ALA A 58 -20.44 -14.24 -4.27
C ALA A 58 -21.38 -15.06 -3.37
N ARG A 59 -21.19 -14.96 -2.03
CA ARG A 59 -22.09 -15.60 -1.06
C ARG A 59 -23.51 -15.06 -1.15
N ALA A 60 -23.67 -13.74 -1.29
CA ALA A 60 -24.99 -13.11 -1.46
C ALA A 60 -25.70 -13.58 -2.75
N LEU A 61 -24.94 -13.94 -3.80
CA LEU A 61 -25.46 -14.54 -5.03
C LEU A 61 -25.72 -16.06 -4.95
N GLY A 62 -25.43 -16.70 -3.81
CA GLY A 62 -25.54 -18.16 -3.64
C GLY A 62 -24.44 -18.96 -4.36
N THR A 63 -23.37 -18.31 -4.82
CA THR A 63 -22.27 -18.94 -5.55
C THR A 63 -21.22 -19.41 -4.57
N LEU A 64 -21.21 -20.72 -4.24
CA LEU A 64 -20.29 -21.32 -3.27
C LEU A 64 -19.06 -22.00 -3.92
N VAL A 65 -19.14 -22.26 -5.24
CA VAL A 65 -18.06 -22.95 -5.98
C VAL A 65 -17.00 -21.94 -6.40
N LYS A 66 -15.74 -22.24 -6.07
CA LYS A 66 -14.59 -21.41 -6.40
C LYS A 66 -13.84 -21.98 -7.62
N THR A 67 -13.99 -21.31 -8.77
CA THR A 67 -13.10 -21.47 -9.92
C THR A 67 -12.77 -20.08 -10.47
N ASP A 68 -11.63 -19.93 -11.13
CA ASP A 68 -11.18 -18.64 -11.67
C ASP A 68 -12.21 -18.04 -12.66
N ALA A 69 -12.82 -18.87 -13.49
CA ALA A 69 -13.88 -18.46 -14.41
C ALA A 69 -15.16 -17.97 -13.69
N ILE A 70 -15.53 -18.60 -12.56
CA ILE A 70 -16.66 -18.17 -11.72
C ILE A 70 -16.30 -16.86 -11.01
N ASP A 71 -15.07 -16.73 -10.53
CA ASP A 71 -14.57 -15.51 -9.90
C ASP A 71 -14.64 -14.33 -10.88
N ALA A 72 -14.17 -14.48 -12.13
CA ALA A 72 -14.26 -13.43 -13.16
C ALA A 72 -15.71 -13.03 -13.47
N LYS A 73 -16.64 -14.02 -13.54
CA LYS A 73 -18.08 -13.76 -13.73
C LYS A 73 -18.68 -13.00 -12.55
N VAL A 74 -18.35 -13.38 -11.32
CA VAL A 74 -18.84 -12.70 -10.10
C VAL A 74 -18.31 -11.27 -10.05
N ILE A 75 -17.05 -11.04 -10.42
CA ILE A 75 -16.45 -9.70 -10.50
C ILE A 75 -17.19 -8.84 -11.54
N ALA A 76 -17.52 -9.39 -12.71
CA ALA A 76 -18.27 -8.67 -13.74
C ALA A 76 -19.71 -8.30 -13.28
N ILE A 77 -20.40 -9.19 -12.55
CA ILE A 77 -21.72 -8.92 -11.97
C ILE A 77 -21.60 -7.87 -10.86
N LEU A 78 -20.56 -7.92 -10.01
CA LEU A 78 -20.29 -6.91 -9.01
C LEU A 78 -20.07 -5.55 -9.67
N ALA A 79 -19.25 -5.50 -10.74
CA ALA A 79 -19.03 -4.28 -11.51
C ALA A 79 -20.33 -3.68 -12.04
N GLU A 80 -21.24 -4.51 -12.55
CA GLU A 80 -22.55 -4.09 -13.08
C GLU A 80 -23.49 -3.58 -11.98
N LYS A 81 -23.58 -4.27 -10.84
CA LYS A 81 -24.56 -3.99 -9.78
C LYS A 81 -24.09 -2.95 -8.78
N ILE A 82 -22.84 -3.03 -8.37
CA ILE A 82 -22.26 -2.15 -7.32
C ILE A 82 -21.67 -0.89 -7.93
N ARG A 83 -21.11 -0.98 -9.16
CA ARG A 83 -20.44 0.13 -9.87
C ARG A 83 -19.41 0.82 -8.98
N PRO A 84 -18.40 0.09 -8.50
CA PRO A 84 -17.37 0.71 -7.67
C PRO A 84 -16.77 1.91 -8.43
N PRO A 85 -16.45 3.02 -7.73
CA PRO A 85 -15.86 4.18 -8.38
C PRO A 85 -14.53 3.79 -9.02
N ALA A 86 -14.29 4.26 -10.25
CA ALA A 86 -13.00 4.12 -10.88
C ALA A 86 -11.94 4.84 -10.01
N GLN A 87 -10.85 4.14 -9.72
CA GLN A 87 -9.74 4.68 -8.95
C GLN A 87 -8.61 5.05 -9.90
N PRO A 88 -7.91 6.17 -9.68
CA PRO A 88 -6.68 6.43 -10.41
C PRO A 88 -5.69 5.32 -10.11
N VAL A 89 -5.28 4.59 -11.15
CA VAL A 89 -4.21 3.59 -11.03
C VAL A 89 -2.89 4.33 -10.96
N ALA A 90 -2.03 3.89 -10.05
CA ALA A 90 -0.68 4.43 -9.96
C ALA A 90 0.06 4.23 -11.29
N SER A 91 0.70 5.28 -11.81
CA SER A 91 1.55 5.17 -12.98
C SER A 91 2.68 4.16 -12.76
N GLN A 92 3.30 3.68 -13.85
CA GLN A 92 4.45 2.77 -13.72
C GLN A 92 5.56 3.36 -12.86
N ASP A 93 5.82 4.66 -12.99
CA ASP A 93 6.81 5.37 -12.17
C ASP A 93 6.42 5.37 -10.67
N ALA A 94 5.14 5.59 -10.37
CA ALA A 94 4.65 5.53 -9.00
C ALA A 94 4.75 4.11 -8.39
N GLN A 95 4.48 3.08 -9.20
CA GLN A 95 4.66 1.68 -8.78
C GLN A 95 6.14 1.39 -8.51
N ARG A 96 7.03 1.79 -9.42
CA ARG A 96 8.47 1.65 -9.25
C ARG A 96 8.98 2.36 -7.99
N LEU A 97 8.52 3.58 -7.73
CA LEU A 97 8.88 4.30 -6.51
C LEU A 97 8.39 3.56 -5.25
N ALA A 98 7.18 3.03 -5.25
CA ALA A 98 6.64 2.24 -4.14
C ALA A 98 7.45 0.95 -3.90
N GLU A 99 7.88 0.25 -4.96
CA GLU A 99 8.76 -0.91 -4.87
C GLU A 99 10.12 -0.55 -4.27
N LEU A 100 10.72 0.57 -4.69
CA LEU A 100 11.98 1.07 -4.13
C LEU A 100 11.85 1.42 -2.64
N VAL A 101 10.75 2.07 -2.24
CA VAL A 101 10.46 2.37 -0.82
C VAL A 101 10.33 1.08 -0.01
N ALA A 102 9.61 0.08 -0.53
CA ALA A 102 9.48 -1.22 0.12
C ALA A 102 10.83 -1.93 0.23
N ARG A 103 11.64 -1.91 -0.84
CA ARG A 103 12.98 -2.49 -0.86
C ARG A 103 13.91 -1.82 0.14
N ARG A 104 13.88 -0.50 0.20
CA ARG A 104 14.64 0.28 1.19
C ARG A 104 14.33 -0.16 2.63
N ARG A 105 13.05 -0.29 2.95
CA ARG A 105 12.60 -0.76 4.28
C ARG A 105 13.16 -2.14 4.62
N GLN A 106 13.08 -3.09 3.68
CA GLN A 106 13.63 -4.43 3.85
C GLN A 106 15.15 -4.40 4.13
N ILE A 107 15.92 -3.57 3.39
CA ILE A 107 17.37 -3.47 3.59
C ILE A 107 17.68 -2.88 4.97
N VAL A 108 16.97 -1.84 5.40
CA VAL A 108 17.13 -1.25 6.74
C VAL A 108 16.85 -2.28 7.85
N GLU A 109 15.81 -3.09 7.69
CA GLU A 109 15.50 -4.19 8.62
C GLU A 109 16.61 -5.25 8.64
N MET A 110 17.13 -5.64 7.46
CA MET A 110 18.26 -6.59 7.38
C MET A 110 19.52 -6.04 8.04
N ILE A 111 19.85 -4.77 7.85
CA ILE A 111 20.97 -4.10 8.52
C ILE A 111 20.78 -4.16 10.05
N GLY A 112 19.58 -3.83 10.53
CA GLY A 112 19.26 -3.91 11.97
C GLY A 112 19.41 -5.31 12.54
N MET A 113 18.94 -6.33 11.82
CA MET A 113 19.11 -7.74 12.21
C MET A 113 20.59 -8.16 12.25
N GLU A 114 21.36 -7.83 11.22
CA GLU A 114 22.80 -8.16 11.16
C GLU A 114 23.61 -7.40 12.22
N ALA A 115 23.32 -6.13 12.47
CA ALA A 115 23.94 -5.35 13.54
C ALA A 115 23.69 -5.97 14.93
N ASN A 116 22.47 -6.49 15.16
CA ASN A 116 22.16 -7.20 16.40
C ASN A 116 22.88 -8.56 16.52
N ARG A 117 23.05 -9.30 15.42
CA ARG A 117 23.85 -10.54 15.38
C ARG A 117 25.32 -10.24 15.66
N ARG A 118 25.85 -9.17 15.07
CA ARG A 118 27.22 -8.71 15.30
C ARG A 118 27.52 -8.45 16.77
N LYS A 119 26.59 -7.77 17.48
CA LYS A 119 26.75 -7.49 18.94
C LYS A 119 26.83 -8.75 19.79
N ARG A 120 26.25 -9.86 19.35
CA ARG A 120 26.20 -11.14 20.09
C ARG A 120 27.31 -12.11 19.66
N ALA A 121 27.99 -11.87 18.55
CA ALA A 121 29.01 -12.76 18.02
C ALA A 121 30.34 -12.60 18.78
N ALA A 122 30.84 -13.70 19.35
CA ALA A 122 32.15 -13.73 20.04
C ALA A 122 33.32 -14.17 19.12
N ASP A 123 33.02 -14.97 18.09
CA ASP A 123 34.04 -15.45 17.14
C ASP A 123 34.43 -14.33 16.18
N LYS A 124 35.71 -13.94 16.21
CA LYS A 124 36.27 -12.91 15.32
C LYS A 124 36.12 -13.21 13.83
N ARG A 125 36.14 -14.49 13.43
CA ARG A 125 35.91 -14.89 12.02
C ARG A 125 34.47 -14.67 11.59
N LEU A 126 33.54 -14.98 12.50
CA LEU A 126 32.11 -14.74 12.27
C LEU A 126 31.80 -13.24 12.20
N VAL A 127 32.37 -12.45 13.12
CA VAL A 127 32.24 -10.97 13.12
C VAL A 127 32.69 -10.40 11.77
N LYS A 128 33.85 -10.81 11.24
CA LYS A 128 34.34 -10.36 9.92
C LYS A 128 33.40 -10.72 8.76
N LYS A 129 32.68 -11.85 8.86
CA LYS A 129 31.69 -12.22 7.84
C LYS A 129 30.44 -11.33 7.93
N ILE A 130 29.99 -11.06 9.14
CA ILE A 130 28.84 -10.16 9.38
C ILE A 130 29.20 -8.72 8.94
N ASP A 131 30.40 -8.23 9.27
CA ASP A 131 30.84 -6.89 8.85
C ASP A 131 30.85 -6.74 7.31
N ARG A 132 31.29 -7.77 6.58
CA ARG A 132 31.22 -7.75 5.10
C ARG A 132 29.78 -7.73 4.57
N HIS A 133 28.88 -8.45 5.22
CA HIS A 133 27.47 -8.44 4.83
C HIS A 133 26.82 -7.09 5.15
N LEU A 134 27.11 -6.49 6.29
CA LEU A 134 26.67 -5.13 6.63
C LEU A 134 27.14 -4.11 5.59
N ALA A 135 28.44 -4.12 5.24
CA ALA A 135 28.98 -3.22 4.23
C ALA A 135 28.33 -3.41 2.84
N PHE A 136 27.96 -4.65 2.49
CA PHE A 136 27.20 -4.94 1.28
C PHE A 136 25.80 -4.34 1.35
N LEU A 137 25.07 -4.55 2.46
CA LEU A 137 23.70 -4.01 2.64
C LEU A 137 23.69 -2.48 2.67
N GLU A 138 24.67 -1.85 3.30
CA GLU A 138 24.81 -0.38 3.31
C GLU A 138 25.04 0.18 1.90
N LYS A 139 25.84 -0.52 1.08
CA LYS A 139 26.04 -0.16 -0.32
C LYS A 139 24.76 -0.31 -1.16
N GLU A 140 24.02 -1.39 -0.93
CA GLU A 140 22.71 -1.59 -1.59
C GLU A 140 21.68 -0.53 -1.16
N LEU A 141 21.67 -0.15 0.13
CA LEU A 141 20.82 0.93 0.63
C LEU A 141 21.11 2.25 -0.10
N ALA A 142 22.40 2.60 -0.23
CA ALA A 142 22.82 3.81 -0.94
C ALA A 142 22.39 3.80 -2.43
N ARG A 143 22.40 2.64 -3.09
CA ARG A 143 21.90 2.49 -4.47
C ARG A 143 20.41 2.72 -4.56
N VAL A 144 19.64 2.07 -3.68
CA VAL A 144 18.18 2.26 -3.66
C VAL A 144 17.82 3.72 -3.36
N ASP A 145 18.55 4.38 -2.44
CA ASP A 145 18.35 5.80 -2.16
C ASP A 145 18.63 6.68 -3.39
N ALA A 146 19.66 6.35 -4.18
CA ALA A 146 19.97 7.05 -5.44
C ALA A 146 18.90 6.81 -6.51
N ASP A 147 18.42 5.57 -6.66
CA ASP A 147 17.35 5.24 -7.61
C ASP A 147 16.03 5.95 -7.26
N MET A 148 15.72 6.08 -5.97
CA MET A 148 14.57 6.86 -5.50
C MET A 148 14.74 8.36 -5.80
N ASP A 149 15.93 8.91 -5.59
CA ASP A 149 16.25 10.30 -5.90
C ASP A 149 16.10 10.59 -7.40
N GLU A 150 16.62 9.72 -8.25
CA GLU A 150 16.48 9.81 -9.71
C GLU A 150 15.00 9.76 -10.13
N GLY A 151 14.22 8.80 -9.60
CA GLY A 151 12.80 8.68 -9.92
C GLY A 151 11.99 9.92 -9.54
N VAL A 152 12.25 10.51 -8.38
CA VAL A 152 11.58 11.76 -7.96
C VAL A 152 12.02 12.94 -8.82
N ARG A 153 13.30 13.05 -9.15
CA ARG A 153 13.81 14.13 -10.02
C ARG A 153 13.29 14.05 -11.45
N ALA A 154 12.99 12.88 -11.95
CA ALA A 154 12.41 12.69 -13.28
C ALA A 154 10.99 13.26 -13.40
N SER A 155 10.24 13.38 -12.29
CA SER A 155 8.86 13.88 -12.26
C SER A 155 8.80 15.30 -11.65
N PRO A 156 8.45 16.35 -12.44
CA PRO A 156 8.29 17.69 -11.89
C PRO A 156 7.28 17.77 -10.74
N ALA A 157 6.14 17.09 -10.88
CA ALA A 157 5.10 17.07 -9.84
C ALA A 157 5.57 16.42 -8.52
N TRP A 158 6.44 15.43 -8.60
CA TRP A 158 7.00 14.81 -7.38
C TRP A 158 8.07 15.67 -6.73
N ARG A 159 8.87 16.39 -7.52
CA ARG A 159 9.84 17.38 -7.00
C ARG A 159 9.14 18.47 -6.22
N ASP A 160 8.10 19.07 -6.81
CA ASP A 160 7.33 20.12 -6.15
C ASP A 160 6.69 19.60 -4.84
N THR A 161 6.22 18.35 -4.84
CA THR A 161 5.66 17.70 -3.65
C THR A 161 6.75 17.38 -2.61
N GLU A 162 7.93 16.91 -3.02
CA GLU A 162 9.07 16.65 -2.13
C GLU A 162 9.53 17.95 -1.46
N ASP A 163 9.67 19.03 -2.23
CA ASP A 163 10.07 20.35 -1.73
C ASP A 163 9.06 20.88 -0.71
N LEU A 164 7.76 20.73 -1.00
CA LEU A 164 6.70 21.11 -0.07
C LEU A 164 6.75 20.30 1.22
N LEU A 165 6.90 18.98 1.13
CA LEU A 165 6.93 18.09 2.29
C LEU A 165 8.18 18.32 3.14
N THR A 166 9.34 18.51 2.52
CA THR A 166 10.61 18.75 3.23
C THR A 166 10.70 20.14 3.85
N SER A 167 9.85 21.09 3.43
CA SER A 167 9.71 22.38 4.11
C SER A 167 9.12 22.27 5.52
N VAL A 168 8.46 21.14 5.83
CA VAL A 168 7.90 20.87 7.16
C VAL A 168 8.99 20.36 8.09
N PRO A 169 9.24 21.02 9.25
CA PRO A 169 10.25 20.56 10.21
C PRO A 169 10.04 19.11 10.63
N GLY A 170 11.08 18.29 10.51
CA GLY A 170 11.06 16.87 10.85
C GLY A 170 10.72 15.93 9.69
N ILE A 171 10.34 16.43 8.53
CA ILE A 171 10.17 15.63 7.32
C ILE A 171 11.44 15.73 6.47
N GLY A 172 12.23 14.65 6.44
CA GLY A 172 13.38 14.55 5.55
C GLY A 172 13.01 13.93 4.20
N PRO A 173 13.96 13.92 3.21
CA PRO A 173 13.71 13.41 1.86
C PRO A 173 13.17 11.97 1.82
N VAL A 174 13.70 11.08 2.66
CA VAL A 174 13.22 9.69 2.75
C VAL A 174 11.75 9.62 3.17
N THR A 175 11.36 10.40 4.18
CA THR A 175 9.96 10.45 4.64
C THR A 175 9.07 11.05 3.56
N ALA A 176 9.49 12.13 2.91
CA ALA A 176 8.75 12.76 1.82
C ALA A 176 8.51 11.77 0.67
N ARG A 177 9.53 11.05 0.21
CA ARG A 177 9.44 10.03 -0.84
C ARG A 177 8.53 8.86 -0.45
N THR A 178 8.60 8.43 0.81
CA THR A 178 7.68 7.41 1.34
C THR A 178 6.23 7.89 1.29
N LEU A 179 5.96 9.15 1.68
CA LEU A 179 4.63 9.72 1.59
C LEU A 179 4.14 9.86 0.15
N ILE A 180 4.99 10.27 -0.79
CA ILE A 180 4.66 10.35 -2.22
C ILE A 180 4.28 8.97 -2.76
N ALA A 181 5.01 7.92 -2.37
CA ALA A 181 4.80 6.56 -2.86
C ALA A 181 3.60 5.86 -2.23
N GLU A 182 3.42 5.99 -0.90
CA GLU A 182 2.43 5.22 -0.14
C GLU A 182 1.12 5.98 0.11
N LEU A 183 1.11 7.31 -0.12
CA LEU A 183 -0.04 8.19 0.12
C LEU A 183 -0.29 9.16 -1.05
N PRO A 184 -0.56 8.65 -2.26
CA PRO A 184 -0.78 9.49 -3.44
C PRO A 184 -2.00 10.42 -3.31
N GLU A 185 -2.88 10.16 -2.34
CA GLU A 185 -4.05 10.98 -2.00
C GLU A 185 -3.71 12.19 -1.11
N LEU A 186 -2.47 12.29 -0.62
CA LEU A 186 -2.04 13.41 0.21
C LEU A 186 -2.23 14.75 -0.53
N GLY A 187 -2.93 15.68 0.11
CA GLY A 187 -3.32 16.95 -0.50
C GLY A 187 -4.61 16.92 -1.33
N ARG A 188 -5.17 15.72 -1.62
CA ARG A 188 -6.45 15.55 -2.33
C ARG A 188 -7.60 15.18 -1.40
N LEU A 189 -7.29 14.55 -0.27
CA LEU A 189 -8.26 14.16 0.76
C LEU A 189 -8.27 15.16 1.91
N ASP A 190 -9.45 15.35 2.50
CA ASP A 190 -9.57 16.08 3.76
C ASP A 190 -8.91 15.30 4.93
N ARG A 191 -8.61 16.01 6.02
CA ARG A 191 -7.94 15.46 7.20
C ARG A 191 -8.63 14.20 7.77
N ARG A 192 -9.98 14.16 7.76
CA ARG A 192 -10.74 13.04 8.33
C ARG A 192 -10.65 11.81 7.45
N LYS A 193 -10.77 11.98 6.14
CA LYS A 193 -10.62 10.90 5.17
C LYS A 193 -9.20 10.35 5.16
N LEU A 194 -8.19 11.23 5.25
CA LEU A 194 -6.80 10.81 5.34
C LEU A 194 -6.54 10.02 6.63
N ALA A 195 -7.02 10.48 7.79
CA ALA A 195 -6.90 9.76 9.06
C ALA A 195 -7.59 8.38 9.03
N ALA A 196 -8.73 8.26 8.33
CA ALA A 196 -9.41 6.99 8.13
C ALA A 196 -8.61 6.05 7.21
N LEU A 197 -8.01 6.59 6.14
CA LEU A 197 -7.20 5.84 5.19
C LEU A 197 -5.98 5.20 5.86
N VAL A 198 -5.26 5.98 6.68
CA VAL A 198 -4.07 5.49 7.41
C VAL A 198 -4.41 4.71 8.69
N GLY A 199 -5.70 4.53 8.99
CA GLY A 199 -6.15 3.72 10.13
C GLY A 199 -5.99 4.37 11.51
N VAL A 200 -5.75 5.69 11.59
CA VAL A 200 -5.65 6.45 12.86
C VAL A 200 -6.93 7.21 13.20
N ALA A 201 -7.98 7.10 12.39
CA ALA A 201 -9.28 7.65 12.72
C ALA A 201 -9.95 6.85 13.85
N PRO A 202 -10.54 7.49 14.85
CA PRO A 202 -11.30 6.79 15.87
C PRO A 202 -12.53 6.13 15.23
N PHE A 203 -12.64 4.80 15.38
CA PHE A 203 -13.85 4.07 15.00
C PHE A 203 -14.91 4.23 16.09
N ASN A 204 -16.04 4.82 15.73
CA ASN A 204 -17.18 4.90 16.63
C ASN A 204 -17.82 3.51 16.75
N ARG A 205 -17.58 2.79 17.85
CA ARG A 205 -18.19 1.48 18.18
C ARG A 205 -19.46 1.61 19.02
N GLY A 206 -20.10 2.76 19.02
CA GLY A 206 -21.32 3.03 19.78
C GLY A 206 -22.57 2.74 19.00
N SER A 207 -23.31 1.68 19.36
CA SER A 207 -24.73 1.56 19.03
C SER A 207 -25.51 2.39 20.06
N GLY A 208 -25.88 3.63 19.69
CA GLY A 208 -26.84 4.46 20.42
C GLY A 208 -26.35 5.12 21.71
N ARG A 209 -26.36 6.45 21.72
CA ARG A 209 -26.41 7.36 22.88
C ARG A 209 -25.36 7.24 24.00
N ILE A 210 -24.06 7.17 23.74
CA ILE A 210 -23.04 7.66 24.69
C ILE A 210 -21.83 8.13 23.90
N ASN A 211 -21.57 9.44 23.89
CA ASN A 211 -20.32 10.02 23.43
C ASN A 211 -19.29 9.94 24.57
N ASP A 212 -18.68 8.80 24.77
CA ASP A 212 -17.50 8.70 25.61
C ASP A 212 -16.26 8.75 24.72
N PHE A 213 -15.71 9.94 24.55
CA PHE A 213 -14.36 10.15 24.05
C PHE A 213 -13.38 9.77 25.16
N HIS A 214 -13.01 8.50 25.26
CA HIS A 214 -11.81 8.11 25.99
C HIS A 214 -10.62 8.22 25.03
N LEU A 215 -9.99 9.39 25.04
CA LEU A 215 -8.56 9.47 24.73
C LEU A 215 -7.85 8.65 25.80
N ALA A 216 -7.19 7.57 25.41
CA ALA A 216 -6.32 6.84 26.31
C ALA A 216 -5.23 7.80 26.80
N ASP A 217 -5.33 8.24 28.06
CA ASP A 217 -4.28 8.99 28.75
C ASP A 217 -3.13 8.03 29.08
N PRO A 218 -1.93 8.19 28.53
CA PRO A 218 -0.82 7.26 28.77
C PRO A 218 -0.08 7.54 30.09
N ARG A 219 -0.68 8.22 31.05
CA ARG A 219 -0.03 8.48 32.33
C ARG A 219 -0.56 7.54 33.43
N PRO A 220 0.29 6.68 34.05
CA PRO A 220 -0.10 5.97 35.27
C PRO A 220 -0.26 6.98 36.40
N HIS A 221 -1.43 6.98 37.03
CA HIS A 221 -1.68 7.67 38.28
C HIS A 221 -0.80 7.08 39.39
N ASP A 222 0.28 7.79 39.70
CA ASP A 222 1.07 7.58 40.91
C ASP A 222 0.40 8.38 42.05
N GLN A 223 -0.58 7.79 42.69
CA GLN A 223 -1.07 8.25 43.99
C GLN A 223 -1.52 7.04 44.80
N ASP A 224 -0.61 6.49 45.62
CA ASP A 224 -0.88 6.01 46.94
C ASP A 224 0.43 5.63 47.65
N ARG A 225 1.06 6.61 48.27
CA ARG A 225 1.97 6.42 49.40
C ARG A 225 1.83 7.61 50.34
N ARG A 226 0.82 7.56 51.22
CA ARG A 226 0.86 8.20 52.52
C ARG A 226 -0.25 7.56 53.36
N GLY A 227 0.15 6.81 54.38
CA GLY A 227 -0.66 6.21 55.41
C GLY A 227 0.11 5.09 56.07
#